data_5e7a44a18fbc923228d8c7e8e1804add
#
_entry.id   5e7a44a18fbc923228d8c7e8e1804add
#
_cell.length_a   1.000
_cell.length_b   1.000
_cell.length_c   1.000
_cell.angle_alpha   90.00
_cell.angle_beta   90.00
_cell.angle_gamma   90.00
#
_symmetry.space_group_name_H-M   'P 1'
#
loop_
_entity.id
_entity.type
_entity.pdbx_description
1 polymer ?
#
loop_
_entity_poly.entity_id
_entity_poly.type
_entity_poly.pdbx_seq_one_letter_code
_entity_poly.pdbx_strand_id
1 'polypeptide(L)'
;MTPRADALCRSLGIRYPIIQSGMSRVAGPELVAAVSQAGGLGILAALRLEPDDLRAQIRRIRELTNAPFGVNLWLHPDVVRPAAPESIEPAALAAAQQRLNEIRARVGLGASNATPGPFPELVARNFDVILDERVAVWSIGLGNPGPEMVRRCRERGVRVMAMVTNVGDARTVADAGVDFIVAQGTEAGGHRSNWTDGADEAGTMVIVPRIADAVTQPVIAAGGIVDGRGLVAALALGAAGVMLGTRFIATRESIAPSFFKDAVVNAGAGDTVVSRAFTGLPMRTLRNEFTSTYGDGPVLPPLLQSNAAEDIVKAAAQRGDARYFPMPAGESAGLISDMPSAADVVRSIVEEGERVARTLSA
;
A
#
# COMPACT_ATOMS: atom_id res chain seq x y z
N MET A 1 -16.09 -1.57 21.11
CA MET A 1 -15.86 -1.99 19.70
C MET A 1 -17.09 -2.77 19.20
N THR A 2 -17.24 -2.96 17.89
CA THR A 2 -18.34 -3.77 17.34
C THR A 2 -18.00 -5.27 17.44
N PRO A 3 -18.99 -6.19 17.44
CA PRO A 3 -18.71 -7.64 17.42
C PRO A 3 -17.81 -8.09 16.27
N ARG A 4 -17.93 -7.45 15.07
CA ARG A 4 -17.08 -7.70 13.91
C ARG A 4 -15.63 -7.30 14.17
N ALA A 5 -15.40 -6.14 14.80
CA ALA A 5 -14.06 -5.67 15.15
C ALA A 5 -13.40 -6.60 16.21
N ASP A 6 -14.16 -7.04 17.19
CA ASP A 6 -13.67 -7.99 18.20
C ASP A 6 -13.29 -9.35 17.58
N ALA A 7 -14.08 -9.82 16.60
CA ALA A 7 -13.78 -11.06 15.89
C ALA A 7 -12.50 -10.93 15.02
N LEU A 8 -12.32 -9.80 14.32
CA LEU A 8 -11.10 -9.50 13.58
C LEU A 8 -9.88 -9.49 14.50
N CYS A 9 -9.96 -8.75 15.62
CA CYS A 9 -8.88 -8.65 16.59
C CYS A 9 -8.47 -10.03 17.14
N ARG A 10 -9.45 -10.86 17.55
CA ARG A 10 -9.17 -12.23 18.00
C ARG A 10 -8.51 -13.08 16.93
N SER A 11 -9.00 -13.00 15.66
CA SER A 11 -8.47 -13.78 14.55
C SER A 11 -7.04 -13.41 14.18
N LEU A 12 -6.68 -12.13 14.30
CA LEU A 12 -5.34 -11.61 14.02
C LEU A 12 -4.39 -11.64 15.23
N GLY A 13 -4.91 -11.86 16.44
CA GLY A 13 -4.12 -11.76 17.67
C GLY A 13 -3.70 -10.33 18.01
N ILE A 14 -4.46 -9.32 17.59
CA ILE A 14 -4.21 -7.90 17.83
C ILE A 14 -5.21 -7.33 18.85
N ARG A 15 -4.86 -6.19 19.44
CA ARG A 15 -5.70 -5.51 20.43
C ARG A 15 -6.72 -4.56 19.80
N TYR A 16 -6.32 -3.86 18.73
CA TYR A 16 -7.11 -2.84 18.08
C TYR A 16 -7.29 -3.14 16.60
N PRO A 17 -8.45 -2.87 16.01
CA PRO A 17 -8.73 -3.18 14.60
C PRO A 17 -8.08 -2.17 13.65
N ILE A 18 -6.79 -1.91 13.86
CA ILE A 18 -5.98 -0.93 13.14
C ILE A 18 -4.81 -1.65 12.49
N ILE A 19 -4.69 -1.49 11.17
CA ILE A 19 -3.67 -2.12 10.36
C ILE A 19 -2.85 -1.03 9.66
N GLN A 20 -1.52 -1.09 9.76
CA GLN A 20 -0.64 -0.27 8.93
C GLN A 20 -0.37 -1.00 7.63
N SER A 21 -0.66 -0.35 6.50
CA SER A 21 -0.49 -0.90 5.15
C SER A 21 0.98 -1.16 4.79
N GLY A 22 1.25 -2.23 4.04
CA GLY A 22 2.58 -2.48 3.46
C GLY A 22 2.92 -1.41 2.42
N MET A 23 3.92 -0.58 2.70
CA MET A 23 4.34 0.55 1.87
C MET A 23 5.83 0.47 1.58
N SER A 24 6.20 0.25 0.32
CA SER A 24 7.61 0.27 -0.09
C SER A 24 8.26 1.61 0.23
N ARG A 25 9.51 1.58 0.70
CA ARG A 25 10.30 2.78 1.12
C ARG A 25 9.70 3.58 2.28
N VAL A 26 8.73 3.01 3.00
CA VAL A 26 8.06 3.65 4.15
C VAL A 26 8.01 2.69 5.34
N ALA A 27 7.49 1.48 5.13
CA ALA A 27 7.27 0.48 6.17
C ALA A 27 8.49 -0.44 6.29
N GLY A 28 9.46 -0.02 7.09
CA GLY A 28 10.58 -0.84 7.53
C GLY A 28 10.28 -1.62 8.81
N PRO A 29 11.22 -2.47 9.27
CA PRO A 29 11.03 -3.29 10.46
C PRO A 29 10.62 -2.51 11.71
N GLU A 30 11.19 -1.32 11.93
CA GLU A 30 10.91 -0.48 13.09
C GLU A 30 9.47 0.01 13.12
N LEU A 31 8.93 0.48 11.98
CA LEU A 31 7.53 0.91 11.89
C LEU A 31 6.58 -0.27 12.09
N VAL A 32 6.85 -1.40 11.43
CA VAL A 32 6.04 -2.62 11.56
C VAL A 32 5.98 -3.09 13.01
N ALA A 33 7.11 -3.17 13.68
CA ALA A 33 7.20 -3.58 15.07
C ALA A 33 6.50 -2.60 16.01
N ALA A 34 6.67 -1.28 15.81
CA ALA A 34 6.06 -0.26 16.66
C ALA A 34 4.52 -0.30 16.60
N VAL A 35 3.94 -0.46 15.39
CA VAL A 35 2.49 -0.62 15.24
C VAL A 35 2.00 -1.90 15.89
N SER A 36 2.70 -3.02 15.69
CA SER A 36 2.32 -4.31 16.25
C SER A 36 2.40 -4.31 17.79
N GLN A 37 3.45 -3.74 18.38
CA GLN A 37 3.58 -3.56 19.83
C GLN A 37 2.49 -2.66 20.42
N ALA A 38 2.07 -1.64 19.67
CA ALA A 38 0.98 -0.75 20.08
C ALA A 38 -0.39 -1.45 20.09
N GLY A 39 -0.49 -2.67 19.59
CA GLY A 39 -1.71 -3.48 19.56
C GLY A 39 -2.46 -3.45 18.24
N GLY A 40 -1.90 -2.86 17.18
CA GLY A 40 -2.36 -2.97 15.78
C GLY A 40 -1.68 -4.13 15.04
N LEU A 41 -1.75 -4.12 13.71
CA LEU A 41 -1.02 -5.02 12.82
C LEU A 41 -0.11 -4.21 11.90
N GLY A 42 1.20 -4.30 12.06
CA GLY A 42 2.16 -3.75 11.11
C GLY A 42 2.35 -4.69 9.92
N ILE A 43 2.49 -4.14 8.69
CA ILE A 43 2.72 -4.92 7.47
C ILE A 43 3.98 -4.43 6.77
N LEU A 44 4.95 -5.34 6.58
CA LEU A 44 6.16 -5.11 5.81
C LEU A 44 5.87 -5.21 4.31
N ALA A 45 6.44 -4.31 3.49
CA ALA A 45 6.33 -4.38 2.03
C ALA A 45 7.53 -5.13 1.43
N ALA A 46 7.28 -6.22 0.71
CA ALA A 46 8.32 -7.14 0.25
C ALA A 46 8.52 -7.19 -1.28
N LEU A 47 7.76 -6.40 -2.06
CA LEU A 47 7.77 -6.50 -3.53
C LEU A 47 9.17 -6.39 -4.17
N ARG A 48 10.05 -5.55 -3.60
CA ARG A 48 11.39 -5.26 -4.16
C ARG A 48 12.54 -5.82 -3.32
N LEU A 49 12.24 -6.63 -2.31
CA LEU A 49 13.25 -7.25 -1.47
C LEU A 49 13.69 -8.57 -2.10
N GLU A 50 15.00 -8.81 -2.16
CA GLU A 50 15.50 -10.14 -2.42
C GLU A 50 15.10 -11.08 -1.27
N PRO A 51 14.95 -12.39 -1.50
CA PRO A 51 14.47 -13.33 -0.48
C PRO A 51 15.27 -13.32 0.82
N ASP A 52 16.59 -13.15 0.74
CA ASP A 52 17.45 -13.09 1.92
C ASP A 52 17.28 -11.79 2.70
N ASP A 53 17.09 -10.66 2.00
CA ASP A 53 16.75 -9.37 2.62
C ASP A 53 15.39 -9.41 3.30
N LEU A 54 14.40 -10.04 2.64
CA LEU A 54 13.08 -10.23 3.25
C LEU A 54 13.19 -11.04 4.55
N ARG A 55 13.94 -12.15 4.52
CA ARG A 55 14.18 -13.00 5.69
C ARG A 55 14.89 -12.23 6.81
N ALA A 56 15.89 -11.43 6.46
CA ALA A 56 16.59 -10.58 7.42
C ALA A 56 15.65 -9.55 8.07
N GLN A 57 14.80 -8.88 7.29
CA GLN A 57 13.83 -7.92 7.82
C GLN A 57 12.75 -8.59 8.70
N ILE A 58 12.25 -9.76 8.33
CA ILE A 58 11.33 -10.54 9.17
C ILE A 58 11.97 -10.87 10.53
N ARG A 59 13.23 -11.33 10.53
CA ARG A 59 13.98 -11.61 11.77
C ARG A 59 14.19 -10.35 12.60
N ARG A 60 14.51 -9.23 11.95
CA ARG A 60 14.63 -7.94 12.62
C ARG A 60 13.34 -7.51 13.30
N ILE A 61 12.17 -7.70 12.68
CA ILE A 61 10.88 -7.43 13.31
C ILE A 61 10.70 -8.30 14.56
N ARG A 62 11.04 -9.59 14.49
CA ARG A 62 10.94 -10.51 15.64
C ARG A 62 11.88 -10.21 16.80
N GLU A 63 13.03 -9.58 16.51
CA GLU A 63 13.90 -9.04 17.56
C GLU A 63 13.26 -7.85 18.29
N LEU A 64 12.46 -7.05 17.58
CA LEU A 64 11.83 -5.85 18.10
C LEU A 64 10.50 -6.13 18.77
N THR A 65 9.76 -7.18 18.38
CA THR A 65 8.43 -7.48 18.94
C THR A 65 8.07 -8.96 18.86
N ASN A 66 7.30 -9.44 19.84
CA ASN A 66 6.64 -10.74 19.80
C ASN A 66 5.18 -10.65 19.27
N ALA A 67 4.69 -9.46 18.96
CA ALA A 67 3.34 -9.25 18.45
C ALA A 67 3.23 -9.71 16.97
N PRO A 68 2.03 -10.11 16.51
CA PRO A 68 1.82 -10.52 15.13
C PRO A 68 2.06 -9.36 14.16
N PHE A 69 2.59 -9.70 12.97
CA PHE A 69 2.78 -8.78 11.86
C PHE A 69 2.53 -9.49 10.53
N GLY A 70 2.37 -8.71 9.47
CA GLY A 70 2.16 -9.22 8.12
C GLY A 70 3.29 -8.86 7.16
N VAL A 71 3.28 -9.52 6.00
CA VAL A 71 4.14 -9.21 4.84
C VAL A 71 3.26 -9.02 3.61
N ASN A 72 3.51 -7.98 2.83
CA ASN A 72 2.75 -7.66 1.63
C ASN A 72 3.53 -8.02 0.36
N LEU A 73 2.82 -8.66 -0.58
CA LEU A 73 3.24 -8.86 -1.97
C LEU A 73 2.13 -8.42 -2.92
N TRP A 74 2.49 -8.12 -4.16
CA TRP A 74 1.54 -7.88 -5.25
C TRP A 74 1.46 -9.09 -6.14
N LEU A 75 0.23 -9.35 -6.64
CA LEU A 75 -0.04 -10.45 -7.57
C LEU A 75 -0.55 -9.95 -8.93
N HIS A 76 -0.29 -8.68 -9.28
CA HIS A 76 -0.61 -8.19 -10.62
C HIS A 76 0.06 -9.08 -11.67
N PRO A 77 -0.60 -9.44 -12.78
CA PRO A 77 0.00 -10.31 -13.80
C PRO A 77 1.38 -9.85 -14.25
N ASP A 78 1.56 -8.54 -14.49
CA ASP A 78 2.83 -7.94 -14.91
C ASP A 78 3.89 -7.86 -13.77
N VAL A 79 3.52 -8.20 -12.53
CA VAL A 79 4.45 -8.33 -11.40
C VAL A 79 4.88 -9.78 -11.21
N VAL A 80 3.93 -10.69 -11.40
CA VAL A 80 4.18 -12.14 -11.30
C VAL A 80 4.99 -12.63 -12.52
N ARG A 81 4.68 -12.06 -13.70
CA ARG A 81 5.37 -12.32 -14.97
C ARG A 81 5.69 -10.99 -15.64
N PRO A 82 6.76 -10.31 -15.23
CA PRO A 82 7.11 -9.02 -15.81
C PRO A 82 7.33 -9.10 -17.31
N ALA A 83 6.91 -8.06 -18.04
CA ALA A 83 7.20 -7.95 -19.46
C ALA A 83 8.72 -7.94 -19.68
N ALA A 84 9.18 -8.67 -20.69
CA ALA A 84 10.58 -8.63 -21.09
C ALA A 84 10.90 -7.25 -21.69
N PRO A 85 12.03 -6.61 -21.34
CA PRO A 85 12.41 -5.32 -21.91
C PRO A 85 12.43 -5.31 -23.43
N GLU A 86 12.77 -6.43 -24.05
CA GLU A 86 12.85 -6.63 -25.50
C GLU A 86 11.48 -6.64 -26.19
N SER A 87 10.39 -6.83 -25.40
CA SER A 87 9.01 -6.80 -25.91
C SER A 87 8.46 -5.38 -26.07
N ILE A 88 9.20 -4.36 -25.62
CA ILE A 88 8.76 -2.96 -25.73
C ILE A 88 8.89 -2.53 -27.19
N GLU A 89 7.78 -2.09 -27.78
CA GLU A 89 7.78 -1.52 -29.14
C GLU A 89 8.70 -0.30 -29.19
N PRO A 90 9.60 -0.18 -30.20
CA PRO A 90 10.56 0.92 -30.27
C PRO A 90 9.93 2.31 -30.24
N ALA A 91 8.75 2.48 -30.88
CA ALA A 91 8.04 3.75 -30.87
C ALA A 91 7.50 4.11 -29.47
N ALA A 92 7.01 3.12 -28.70
CA ALA A 92 6.54 3.32 -27.33
C ALA A 92 7.71 3.66 -26.40
N LEU A 93 8.85 2.99 -26.56
CA LEU A 93 10.07 3.30 -25.80
C LEU A 93 10.53 4.73 -26.10
N ALA A 94 10.63 5.12 -27.37
CA ALA A 94 11.06 6.46 -27.76
C ALA A 94 10.14 7.55 -27.19
N ALA A 95 8.82 7.35 -27.27
CA ALA A 95 7.84 8.29 -26.75
C ALA A 95 7.91 8.44 -25.22
N ALA A 96 8.04 7.34 -24.47
CA ALA A 96 8.20 7.38 -23.02
C ALA A 96 9.54 8.02 -22.62
N GLN A 97 10.64 7.66 -23.28
CA GLN A 97 11.96 8.23 -23.02
C GLN A 97 12.00 9.74 -23.35
N GLN A 98 11.30 10.19 -24.38
CA GLN A 98 11.18 11.62 -24.68
C GLN A 98 10.61 12.40 -23.48
N ARG A 99 9.52 11.90 -22.86
CA ARG A 99 8.92 12.51 -21.67
C ARG A 99 9.86 12.48 -20.46
N LEU A 100 10.52 11.35 -20.24
CA LEU A 100 11.50 11.23 -19.17
C LEU A 100 12.71 12.15 -19.39
N ASN A 101 13.14 12.37 -20.63
CA ASN A 101 14.25 13.27 -20.96
C ASN A 101 13.93 14.75 -20.68
N GLU A 102 12.68 15.18 -20.83
CA GLU A 102 12.25 16.51 -20.39
C GLU A 102 12.47 16.68 -18.87
N ILE A 103 12.20 15.62 -18.07
CA ILE A 103 12.43 15.64 -16.63
C ILE A 103 13.91 15.51 -16.31
N ARG A 104 14.68 14.63 -17.00
CA ARG A 104 16.14 14.51 -16.83
C ARG A 104 16.84 15.84 -17.00
N ALA A 105 16.47 16.60 -18.05
CA ALA A 105 17.02 17.93 -18.28
C ALA A 105 16.79 18.87 -17.07
N ARG A 106 15.61 18.84 -16.46
CA ARG A 106 15.28 19.68 -15.30
C ARG A 106 16.06 19.28 -14.02
N VAL A 107 16.38 18.00 -13.86
CA VAL A 107 17.19 17.52 -12.76
C VAL A 107 18.70 17.46 -13.08
N GLY A 108 19.12 17.98 -14.24
CA GLY A 108 20.51 18.04 -14.64
C GLY A 108 21.13 16.69 -14.99
N LEU A 109 20.33 15.74 -15.47
CA LEU A 109 20.78 14.45 -16.00
C LEU A 109 20.86 14.50 -17.53
N GLY A 110 21.74 13.68 -18.11
CA GLY A 110 21.82 13.47 -19.55
C GLY A 110 20.56 12.77 -20.10
N ALA A 111 20.22 13.02 -21.35
CA ALA A 111 19.17 12.30 -22.03
C ALA A 111 19.53 10.80 -22.15
N SER A 112 18.50 9.93 -22.11
CA SER A 112 18.64 8.49 -22.26
C SER A 112 17.59 7.97 -23.25
N ASN A 113 18.03 7.07 -24.14
CA ASN A 113 17.15 6.28 -25.01
C ASN A 113 17.29 4.78 -24.69
N ALA A 114 17.90 4.46 -23.55
CA ALA A 114 18.15 3.08 -23.16
C ALA A 114 16.86 2.33 -22.87
N THR A 115 16.81 1.08 -23.26
CA THR A 115 15.79 0.13 -22.81
C THR A 115 15.96 -0.08 -21.29
N PRO A 116 14.89 0.03 -20.49
CA PRO A 116 14.99 -0.21 -19.05
C PRO A 116 15.40 -1.64 -18.76
N GLY A 117 16.13 -1.86 -17.68
CA GLY A 117 16.44 -3.22 -17.20
C GLY A 117 15.16 -3.98 -16.80
N PRO A 118 15.22 -5.32 -16.75
CA PRO A 118 14.07 -6.16 -16.35
C PRO A 118 13.66 -5.88 -14.90
N PHE A 119 12.38 -6.12 -14.61
CA PHE A 119 11.93 -6.19 -13.23
C PHE A 119 12.17 -7.61 -12.70
N PRO A 120 12.72 -7.80 -11.48
CA PRO A 120 13.04 -9.14 -11.00
C PRO A 120 11.78 -9.95 -10.64
N GLU A 121 11.78 -11.24 -10.98
CA GLU A 121 10.72 -12.19 -10.63
C GLU A 121 10.89 -12.69 -9.18
N LEU A 122 10.44 -11.89 -8.22
CA LEU A 122 10.63 -12.17 -6.79
C LEU A 122 9.39 -12.76 -6.10
N VAL A 123 8.21 -12.69 -6.73
CA VAL A 123 6.95 -13.02 -6.06
C VAL A 123 6.92 -14.44 -5.53
N ALA A 124 7.24 -15.44 -6.35
CA ALA A 124 7.22 -16.85 -5.94
C ALA A 124 8.24 -17.14 -4.84
N ARG A 125 9.46 -16.63 -4.98
CA ARG A 125 10.54 -16.81 -4.01
C ARG A 125 10.21 -16.14 -2.66
N ASN A 126 9.66 -14.93 -2.69
CA ASN A 126 9.25 -14.21 -1.49
C ASN A 126 8.01 -14.84 -0.84
N PHE A 127 7.11 -15.43 -1.63
CA PHE A 127 6.00 -16.20 -1.07
C PHE A 127 6.49 -17.43 -0.31
N ASP A 128 7.50 -18.13 -0.81
CA ASP A 128 8.13 -19.25 -0.09
C ASP A 128 8.77 -18.78 1.22
N VAL A 129 9.45 -17.63 1.24
CA VAL A 129 9.98 -17.04 2.50
C VAL A 129 8.85 -16.75 3.49
N ILE A 130 7.72 -16.19 3.04
CA ILE A 130 6.55 -15.91 3.90
C ILE A 130 6.05 -17.21 4.56
N LEU A 131 5.97 -18.30 3.80
CA LEU A 131 5.53 -19.60 4.31
C LEU A 131 6.55 -20.24 5.27
N ASP A 132 7.84 -20.18 4.93
CA ASP A 132 8.92 -20.73 5.75
C ASP A 132 9.03 -20.02 7.08
N GLU A 133 8.97 -18.69 7.05
CA GLU A 133 9.01 -17.85 8.25
C GLU A 133 7.67 -17.83 8.99
N ARG A 134 6.60 -18.45 8.47
CA ARG A 134 5.28 -18.51 9.13
C ARG A 134 4.85 -17.16 9.69
N VAL A 135 4.86 -16.13 8.85
CA VAL A 135 4.36 -14.81 9.25
C VAL A 135 2.88 -14.89 9.58
N ALA A 136 2.37 -14.05 10.49
CA ALA A 136 0.98 -14.14 10.92
C ALA A 136 0.01 -13.87 9.76
N VAL A 137 0.34 -12.93 8.87
CA VAL A 137 -0.52 -12.51 7.75
C VAL A 137 0.28 -12.32 6.47
N TRP A 138 -0.18 -12.93 5.38
CA TRP A 138 0.20 -12.54 4.03
C TRP A 138 -0.84 -11.56 3.48
N SER A 139 -0.44 -10.32 3.24
CA SER A 139 -1.26 -9.27 2.65
C SER A 139 -1.00 -9.19 1.15
N ILE A 140 -2.05 -9.10 0.36
CA ILE A 140 -1.98 -9.09 -1.10
C ILE A 140 -2.52 -7.77 -1.62
N GLY A 141 -1.76 -7.12 -2.48
CA GLY A 141 -2.21 -6.03 -3.34
C GLY A 141 -2.28 -6.47 -4.80
N LEU A 142 -3.17 -5.86 -5.59
CA LEU A 142 -3.19 -5.96 -7.05
C LEU A 142 -3.28 -7.40 -7.58
N GLY A 143 -4.17 -8.25 -7.07
CA GLY A 143 -4.35 -9.57 -7.67
C GLY A 143 -5.08 -10.57 -6.78
N ASN A 144 -5.32 -11.74 -7.36
CA ASN A 144 -5.99 -12.87 -6.74
C ASN A 144 -4.97 -13.97 -6.42
N PRO A 145 -4.87 -14.46 -5.17
CA PRO A 145 -3.95 -15.55 -4.82
C PRO A 145 -4.39 -16.91 -5.43
N GLY A 146 -5.67 -17.03 -5.76
CA GLY A 146 -6.25 -18.33 -6.12
C GLY A 146 -6.28 -19.32 -4.94
N PRO A 147 -7.05 -20.41 -5.07
CA PRO A 147 -7.27 -21.36 -3.97
C PRO A 147 -6.00 -22.12 -3.57
N GLU A 148 -5.05 -22.32 -4.48
CA GLU A 148 -3.83 -23.08 -4.20
C GLU A 148 -2.88 -22.32 -3.28
N MET A 149 -2.62 -21.04 -3.51
CA MET A 149 -1.77 -20.26 -2.62
C MET A 149 -2.43 -20.10 -1.24
N VAL A 150 -3.74 -19.89 -1.19
CA VAL A 150 -4.52 -19.84 0.07
C VAL A 150 -4.40 -21.15 0.84
N ARG A 151 -4.52 -22.30 0.16
CA ARG A 151 -4.35 -23.62 0.79
C ARG A 151 -2.95 -23.77 1.41
N ARG A 152 -1.89 -23.42 0.66
CA ARG A 152 -0.50 -23.44 1.16
C ARG A 152 -0.31 -22.54 2.40
N CYS A 153 -0.92 -21.36 2.41
CA CYS A 153 -0.91 -20.48 3.59
C CYS A 153 -1.58 -21.14 4.80
N ARG A 154 -2.77 -21.72 4.60
CA ARG A 154 -3.54 -22.41 5.66
C ARG A 154 -2.74 -23.55 6.28
N GLU A 155 -2.05 -24.34 5.48
CA GLU A 155 -1.21 -25.46 5.95
C GLU A 155 -0.03 -25.00 6.81
N ARG A 156 0.40 -23.74 6.66
CA ARG A 156 1.48 -23.14 7.43
C ARG A 156 0.97 -22.23 8.57
N GLY A 157 -0.34 -22.11 8.74
CA GLY A 157 -0.95 -21.22 9.74
C GLY A 157 -0.85 -19.73 9.39
N VAL A 158 -0.59 -19.38 8.13
CA VAL A 158 -0.54 -18.01 7.64
C VAL A 158 -1.94 -17.56 7.21
N ARG A 159 -2.43 -16.44 7.73
CA ARG A 159 -3.70 -15.83 7.30
C ARG A 159 -3.49 -15.04 6.01
N VAL A 160 -4.54 -15.02 5.16
CA VAL A 160 -4.50 -14.34 3.87
C VAL A 160 -5.44 -13.15 3.86
N MET A 161 -4.92 -11.97 3.50
CA MET A 161 -5.64 -10.71 3.42
C MET A 161 -5.49 -10.14 2.00
N ALA A 162 -6.59 -9.98 1.25
CA ALA A 162 -6.56 -9.47 -0.12
C ALA A 162 -7.22 -8.09 -0.23
N MET A 163 -6.56 -7.15 -0.92
CA MET A 163 -7.07 -5.81 -1.16
C MET A 163 -7.75 -5.76 -2.53
N VAL A 164 -8.94 -5.15 -2.57
CA VAL A 164 -9.80 -5.04 -3.75
C VAL A 164 -10.42 -3.64 -3.83
N THR A 165 -10.91 -3.26 -5.02
CA THR A 165 -11.55 -1.96 -5.28
C THR A 165 -13.00 -2.08 -5.76
N ASN A 166 -13.50 -3.28 -5.98
CA ASN A 166 -14.85 -3.52 -6.47
C ASN A 166 -15.44 -4.83 -5.91
N VAL A 167 -16.76 -5.00 -6.03
CA VAL A 167 -17.49 -6.17 -5.50
C VAL A 167 -17.16 -7.45 -6.27
N GLY A 168 -16.90 -7.37 -7.57
CA GLY A 168 -16.54 -8.54 -8.40
C GLY A 168 -15.25 -9.18 -7.91
N ASP A 169 -14.21 -8.37 -7.75
CA ASP A 169 -12.92 -8.82 -7.22
C ASP A 169 -13.06 -9.32 -5.77
N ALA A 170 -13.89 -8.64 -4.94
CA ALA A 170 -14.15 -9.09 -3.57
C ALA A 170 -14.74 -10.52 -3.53
N ARG A 171 -15.72 -10.82 -4.38
CA ARG A 171 -16.28 -12.18 -4.50
C ARG A 171 -15.24 -13.17 -4.99
N THR A 172 -14.44 -12.78 -5.99
CA THR A 172 -13.41 -13.66 -6.56
C THR A 172 -12.36 -14.07 -5.51
N VAL A 173 -11.87 -13.13 -4.69
CA VAL A 173 -10.92 -13.49 -3.62
C VAL A 173 -11.60 -14.21 -2.46
N ALA A 174 -12.88 -13.91 -2.17
CA ALA A 174 -13.69 -14.65 -1.20
C ALA A 174 -13.83 -16.12 -1.57
N ASP A 175 -14.13 -16.41 -2.84
CA ASP A 175 -14.25 -17.76 -3.39
C ASP A 175 -12.91 -18.50 -3.39
N ALA A 176 -11.78 -17.78 -3.55
CA ALA A 176 -10.46 -18.35 -3.38
C ALA A 176 -10.14 -18.72 -1.92
N GLY A 177 -10.96 -18.29 -0.96
CA GLY A 177 -10.90 -18.67 0.44
C GLY A 177 -9.97 -17.80 1.30
N VAL A 178 -9.75 -16.52 0.94
CA VAL A 178 -8.99 -15.58 1.78
C VAL A 178 -9.67 -15.37 3.13
N ASP A 179 -8.90 -15.05 4.16
CA ASP A 179 -9.43 -14.85 5.52
C ASP A 179 -10.03 -13.44 5.71
N PHE A 180 -9.47 -12.43 5.03
CA PHE A 180 -9.87 -11.02 5.17
C PHE A 180 -9.85 -10.31 3.82
N ILE A 181 -10.74 -9.33 3.66
CA ILE A 181 -10.82 -8.51 2.44
C ILE A 181 -10.63 -7.03 2.82
N VAL A 182 -9.70 -6.35 2.15
CA VAL A 182 -9.49 -4.92 2.31
C VAL A 182 -10.21 -4.19 1.18
N ALA A 183 -11.23 -3.41 1.53
CA ALA A 183 -11.99 -2.55 0.62
C ALA A 183 -11.26 -1.22 0.45
N GLN A 184 -10.62 -1.01 -0.70
CA GLN A 184 -9.84 0.20 -1.00
C GLN A 184 -10.71 1.22 -1.73
N GLY A 185 -11.00 2.35 -1.07
CA GLY A 185 -11.64 3.53 -1.69
C GLY A 185 -10.69 4.32 -2.59
N THR A 186 -11.24 5.21 -3.41
CA THR A 186 -10.48 6.07 -4.33
C THR A 186 -9.57 7.07 -3.62
N GLU A 187 -9.87 7.41 -2.38
CA GLU A 187 -9.08 8.32 -1.54
C GLU A 187 -7.74 7.74 -1.12
N ALA A 188 -7.57 6.40 -1.25
CA ALA A 188 -6.34 5.71 -0.83
C ALA A 188 -5.12 6.15 -1.63
N GLY A 189 -4.01 6.34 -0.94
CA GLY A 189 -2.70 6.54 -1.54
C GLY A 189 -2.12 5.25 -2.11
N GLY A 190 -1.14 5.40 -3.01
CA GLY A 190 -0.51 4.28 -3.68
C GLY A 190 -1.34 3.72 -4.83
N HIS A 191 -1.02 2.51 -5.23
CA HIS A 191 -1.63 1.88 -6.40
C HIS A 191 -3.08 1.47 -6.15
N ARG A 192 -3.90 1.62 -7.20
CA ARG A 192 -5.27 1.06 -7.22
C ARG A 192 -5.18 -0.45 -7.28
N SER A 193 -5.77 -1.13 -6.29
CA SER A 193 -5.72 -2.60 -6.19
C SER A 193 -6.82 -3.27 -7.02
N ASN A 194 -6.84 -2.98 -8.31
CA ASN A 194 -7.69 -3.63 -9.29
C ASN A 194 -6.84 -4.42 -10.30
N TRP A 195 -7.37 -5.52 -10.78
CA TRP A 195 -6.74 -6.37 -11.80
C TRP A 195 -7.73 -6.85 -12.87
N THR A 196 -8.99 -6.46 -12.73
CA THR A 196 -10.04 -6.70 -13.73
C THR A 196 -10.42 -5.40 -14.41
N ASP A 197 -10.88 -5.47 -15.66
CA ASP A 197 -11.42 -4.32 -16.38
C ASP A 197 -12.74 -3.85 -15.74
N GLY A 198 -12.97 -2.54 -15.70
CA GLY A 198 -14.20 -1.95 -15.13
C GLY A 198 -14.13 -1.72 -13.62
N ALA A 199 -12.97 -1.36 -13.09
CA ALA A 199 -12.83 -0.97 -11.70
C ALA A 199 -13.82 0.13 -11.31
N ASP A 200 -14.62 -0.12 -10.26
CA ASP A 200 -15.43 0.94 -9.64
C ASP A 200 -14.49 2.00 -9.05
N GLU A 201 -14.60 3.23 -9.53
CA GLU A 201 -13.95 4.38 -8.91
C GLU A 201 -14.81 4.91 -7.76
N ALA A 202 -15.09 4.05 -6.78
CA ALA A 202 -15.91 4.40 -5.65
C ALA A 202 -15.07 4.83 -4.45
N GLY A 203 -15.49 5.88 -3.75
CA GLY A 203 -14.92 6.30 -2.48
C GLY A 203 -15.21 5.30 -1.35
N THR A 204 -14.48 5.43 -0.26
CA THR A 204 -14.56 4.54 0.91
C THR A 204 -15.96 4.44 1.48
N MET A 205 -16.71 5.56 1.54
CA MET A 205 -18.11 5.60 2.00
C MET A 205 -19.06 4.73 1.18
N VAL A 206 -18.74 4.45 -0.10
CA VAL A 206 -19.56 3.67 -1.01
C VAL A 206 -19.07 2.24 -1.12
N ILE A 207 -17.74 2.03 -1.27
CA ILE A 207 -17.21 0.69 -1.55
C ILE A 207 -17.25 -0.23 -0.34
N VAL A 208 -17.02 0.30 0.87
CA VAL A 208 -17.00 -0.50 2.11
C VAL A 208 -18.34 -1.21 2.35
N PRO A 209 -19.51 -0.51 2.41
CA PRO A 209 -20.77 -1.20 2.65
C PRO A 209 -21.11 -2.15 1.48
N ARG A 210 -20.86 -1.80 0.22
CA ARG A 210 -21.11 -2.69 -0.93
C ARG A 210 -20.35 -4.00 -0.84
N ILE A 211 -19.09 -3.97 -0.39
CA ILE A 211 -18.30 -5.20 -0.20
C ILE A 211 -18.75 -5.94 1.06
N ALA A 212 -18.99 -5.22 2.18
CA ALA A 212 -19.43 -5.84 3.43
C ALA A 212 -20.78 -6.59 3.31
N ASP A 213 -21.66 -6.14 2.41
CA ASP A 213 -22.93 -6.79 2.12
C ASP A 213 -22.81 -7.97 1.11
N ALA A 214 -21.71 -8.01 0.35
CA ALA A 214 -21.51 -8.97 -0.74
C ALA A 214 -20.69 -10.21 -0.36
N VAL A 215 -19.97 -10.17 0.78
CA VAL A 215 -19.06 -11.25 1.22
C VAL A 215 -19.28 -11.58 2.69
N THR A 216 -18.85 -12.76 3.10
CA THR A 216 -18.95 -13.22 4.51
C THR A 216 -17.66 -12.95 5.30
N GLN A 217 -16.54 -12.73 4.62
CA GLN A 217 -15.25 -12.43 5.23
C GLN A 217 -15.27 -11.07 5.94
N PRO A 218 -14.54 -10.92 7.05
CA PRO A 218 -14.35 -9.61 7.67
C PRO A 218 -13.75 -8.61 6.68
N VAL A 219 -14.43 -7.47 6.49
CA VAL A 219 -14.00 -6.40 5.59
C VAL A 219 -13.23 -5.35 6.38
N ILE A 220 -12.11 -4.89 5.84
CA ILE A 220 -11.24 -3.86 6.39
C ILE A 220 -11.31 -2.65 5.47
N ALA A 221 -11.64 -1.47 5.98
CA ALA A 221 -11.74 -0.25 5.19
C ALA A 221 -10.36 0.38 4.97
N ALA A 222 -10.04 0.81 3.75
CA ALA A 222 -8.81 1.51 3.41
C ALA A 222 -9.08 2.71 2.49
N GLY A 223 -8.43 3.83 2.76
CA GLY A 223 -8.60 5.10 2.02
C GLY A 223 -9.37 6.15 2.82
N GLY A 224 -8.87 7.38 2.83
CA GLY A 224 -9.51 8.51 3.52
C GLY A 224 -9.44 8.49 5.05
N ILE A 225 -8.90 7.46 5.67
CA ILE A 225 -8.92 7.24 7.13
C ILE A 225 -7.58 7.67 7.75
N VAL A 226 -7.65 8.53 8.79
CA VAL A 226 -6.48 9.11 9.48
C VAL A 226 -6.59 9.01 10.99
N ASP A 227 -7.78 9.12 11.53
CA ASP A 227 -8.07 9.35 12.94
C ASP A 227 -9.24 8.50 13.47
N GLY A 228 -9.64 8.72 14.72
CA GLY A 228 -10.73 7.98 15.37
C GLY A 228 -12.10 8.22 14.74
N ARG A 229 -12.33 9.37 14.11
CA ARG A 229 -13.58 9.66 13.37
C ARG A 229 -13.72 8.71 12.18
N GLY A 230 -12.63 8.54 11.43
CA GLY A 230 -12.57 7.61 10.30
C GLY A 230 -12.71 6.16 10.73
N LEU A 231 -12.13 5.76 11.87
CA LEU A 231 -12.32 4.42 12.45
C LEU A 231 -13.82 4.16 12.75
N VAL A 232 -14.48 5.07 13.47
CA VAL A 232 -15.91 4.91 13.83
C VAL A 232 -16.79 4.88 12.59
N ALA A 233 -16.55 5.77 11.62
CA ALA A 233 -17.28 5.78 10.36
C ALA A 233 -17.13 4.46 9.60
N ALA A 234 -15.92 3.92 9.47
CA ALA A 234 -15.68 2.63 8.82
C ALA A 234 -16.42 1.47 9.52
N LEU A 235 -16.40 1.43 10.85
CA LEU A 235 -17.13 0.42 11.62
C LEU A 235 -18.65 0.55 11.43
N ALA A 236 -19.18 1.78 11.34
CA ALA A 236 -20.61 2.03 11.06
C ALA A 236 -21.02 1.59 9.65
N LEU A 237 -20.09 1.67 8.68
CA LEU A 237 -20.28 1.17 7.30
C LEU A 237 -20.20 -0.36 7.19
N GLY A 238 -19.97 -1.09 8.28
CA GLY A 238 -19.90 -2.54 8.30
C GLY A 238 -18.51 -3.13 8.24
N ALA A 239 -17.45 -2.32 8.21
CA ALA A 239 -16.09 -2.81 8.32
C ALA A 239 -15.83 -3.45 9.69
N ALA A 240 -14.91 -4.42 9.73
CA ALA A 240 -14.38 -5.02 10.95
C ALA A 240 -13.14 -4.28 11.49
N GLY A 241 -12.51 -3.43 10.68
CA GLY A 241 -11.34 -2.65 11.04
C GLY A 241 -10.92 -1.70 9.92
N VAL A 242 -9.78 -1.05 10.11
CA VAL A 242 -9.24 -0.06 9.18
C VAL A 242 -7.79 -0.36 8.82
N MET A 243 -7.42 -0.07 7.56
CA MET A 243 -6.04 -0.08 7.11
C MET A 243 -5.62 1.32 6.71
N LEU A 244 -4.56 1.82 7.32
CA LEU A 244 -4.03 3.16 7.11
C LEU A 244 -2.65 3.09 6.45
N GLY A 245 -2.46 3.87 5.39
CA GLY A 245 -1.15 4.07 4.78
C GLY A 245 -0.61 5.46 5.14
N THR A 246 -1.19 6.50 4.56
CA THR A 246 -0.70 7.88 4.59
C THR A 246 -0.39 8.40 6.00
N ARG A 247 -1.23 8.09 6.99
CA ARG A 247 -1.00 8.50 8.38
C ARG A 247 0.34 7.98 8.91
N PHE A 248 0.72 6.76 8.56
CA PHE A 248 1.95 6.14 9.04
C PHE A 248 3.20 6.58 8.25
N ILE A 249 3.07 7.25 7.09
CA ILE A 249 4.20 7.89 6.41
C ILE A 249 4.83 8.96 7.32
N ALA A 250 3.98 9.80 7.92
CA ALA A 250 4.37 10.87 8.83
C ALA A 250 4.49 10.35 10.28
N THR A 251 5.37 9.37 10.50
CA THR A 251 5.74 8.86 11.83
C THR A 251 7.25 8.79 12.00
N ARG A 252 7.72 8.74 13.25
CA ARG A 252 9.18 8.71 13.54
C ARG A 252 9.83 7.44 12.99
N GLU A 253 9.17 6.30 13.11
CA GLU A 253 9.67 4.97 12.74
C GLU A 253 9.59 4.68 11.23
N SER A 254 8.85 5.49 10.48
CA SER A 254 8.81 5.40 9.02
C SER A 254 10.19 5.67 8.43
N ILE A 255 10.62 4.82 7.49
CA ILE A 255 11.88 5.01 6.74
C ILE A 255 11.72 5.94 5.53
N ALA A 256 10.54 6.55 5.33
CA ALA A 256 10.34 7.55 4.30
C ALA A 256 11.35 8.70 4.48
N PRO A 257 11.94 9.23 3.38
CA PRO A 257 12.80 10.40 3.45
C PRO A 257 12.10 11.57 4.16
N SER A 258 12.86 12.42 4.87
CA SER A 258 12.30 13.55 5.63
C SER A 258 11.44 14.45 4.75
N PHE A 259 11.95 14.81 3.56
CA PHE A 259 11.20 15.65 2.61
C PHE A 259 9.85 15.04 2.18
N PHE A 260 9.71 13.71 2.17
CA PHE A 260 8.42 13.06 1.89
C PHE A 260 7.48 13.16 3.10
N LYS A 261 7.99 12.94 4.31
CA LYS A 261 7.19 13.14 5.54
C LYS A 261 6.71 14.59 5.65
N ASP A 262 7.62 15.55 5.40
CA ASP A 262 7.30 16.98 5.41
C ASP A 262 6.26 17.34 4.34
N ALA A 263 6.37 16.77 3.13
CA ALA A 263 5.39 16.96 2.08
C ALA A 263 3.99 16.45 2.48
N VAL A 264 3.90 15.31 3.21
CA VAL A 264 2.63 14.79 3.73
C VAL A 264 2.03 15.72 4.78
N VAL A 265 2.85 16.22 5.72
CA VAL A 265 2.39 17.12 6.81
C VAL A 265 1.96 18.48 6.29
N ASN A 266 2.54 18.96 5.19
CA ASN A 266 2.22 20.23 4.59
C ASN A 266 1.18 20.14 3.44
N ALA A 267 0.66 18.94 3.14
CA ALA A 267 -0.30 18.74 2.08
C ALA A 267 -1.67 19.35 2.43
N GLY A 268 -2.27 20.03 1.47
CA GLY A 268 -3.64 20.52 1.54
C GLY A 268 -4.66 19.57 0.91
N ALA A 269 -5.92 19.94 1.03
CA ALA A 269 -7.00 19.25 0.32
C ALA A 269 -6.80 19.39 -1.20
N GLY A 270 -6.81 18.27 -1.92
CA GLY A 270 -6.66 18.25 -3.39
C GLY A 270 -5.21 18.22 -3.91
N ASP A 271 -4.21 18.14 -3.03
CA ASP A 271 -2.79 18.07 -3.45
C ASP A 271 -2.37 16.69 -3.96
N THR A 272 -3.29 15.74 -4.06
CA THR A 272 -3.02 14.44 -4.65
C THR A 272 -3.50 14.35 -6.10
N VAL A 273 -2.91 13.45 -6.85
CA VAL A 273 -3.28 13.10 -8.22
C VAL A 273 -3.10 11.60 -8.46
N VAL A 274 -3.98 11.01 -9.27
CA VAL A 274 -3.73 9.66 -9.79
C VAL A 274 -2.88 9.78 -11.05
N SER A 275 -1.75 9.08 -11.08
CA SER A 275 -0.79 9.13 -12.20
C SER A 275 -0.21 7.75 -12.48
N ARG A 276 0.09 7.48 -13.74
CA ARG A 276 0.82 6.30 -14.20
C ARG A 276 2.32 6.59 -14.43
N ALA A 277 2.72 7.85 -14.32
CA ALA A 277 4.03 8.35 -14.73
C ALA A 277 5.22 7.62 -14.09
N PHE A 278 5.10 7.19 -12.82
CA PHE A 278 6.20 6.55 -12.09
C PHE A 278 6.33 5.05 -12.32
N THR A 279 5.21 4.33 -12.52
CA THR A 279 5.22 2.86 -12.50
C THR A 279 4.51 2.19 -13.66
N GLY A 280 3.81 2.96 -14.50
CA GLY A 280 2.93 2.41 -15.54
C GLY A 280 1.54 1.99 -15.02
N LEU A 281 1.37 1.87 -13.70
CA LEU A 281 0.09 1.55 -13.05
C LEU A 281 -0.54 2.79 -12.41
N PRO A 282 -1.87 2.89 -12.35
CA PRO A 282 -2.56 3.98 -11.66
C PRO A 282 -2.16 4.03 -10.19
N MET A 283 -1.63 5.16 -9.74
CA MET A 283 -1.17 5.38 -8.37
C MET A 283 -1.56 6.77 -7.90
N ARG A 284 -2.23 6.88 -6.74
CA ARG A 284 -2.44 8.17 -6.10
C ARG A 284 -1.18 8.60 -5.36
N THR A 285 -0.70 9.80 -5.67
CA THR A 285 0.52 10.39 -5.13
C THR A 285 0.32 11.87 -4.86
N LEU A 286 1.16 12.48 -4.04
CA LEU A 286 1.23 13.94 -3.97
C LEU A 286 1.63 14.48 -5.35
N ARG A 287 0.94 15.55 -5.77
CA ARG A 287 1.23 16.25 -7.02
C ARG A 287 2.60 16.92 -6.92
N ASN A 288 3.41 16.75 -7.94
CA ASN A 288 4.72 17.39 -8.02
C ASN A 288 5.10 17.70 -9.47
N GLU A 289 6.29 18.24 -9.70
CA GLU A 289 6.75 18.58 -11.06
C GLU A 289 6.92 17.35 -11.95
N PHE A 290 7.28 16.18 -11.40
CA PHE A 290 7.35 14.96 -12.18
C PHE A 290 5.97 14.61 -12.74
N THR A 291 4.95 14.53 -11.88
CA THR A 291 3.58 14.18 -12.30
C THR A 291 3.00 15.21 -13.26
N SER A 292 3.26 16.50 -13.03
CA SER A 292 2.77 17.59 -13.88
C SER A 292 3.47 17.63 -15.25
N THR A 293 4.79 17.39 -15.30
CA THR A 293 5.58 17.37 -16.54
C THR A 293 5.27 16.14 -17.37
N TYR A 294 5.18 14.96 -16.73
CA TYR A 294 4.85 13.73 -17.43
C TYR A 294 3.41 13.74 -17.95
N GLY A 295 2.47 14.26 -17.15
CA GLY A 295 1.04 14.31 -17.49
C GLY A 295 0.48 12.93 -17.81
N ASP A 296 -0.41 12.89 -18.82
CA ASP A 296 -0.97 11.66 -19.38
C ASP A 296 -0.12 11.11 -20.54
N GLY A 297 1.18 11.33 -20.48
CA GLY A 297 2.13 10.84 -21.46
C GLY A 297 2.11 9.31 -21.60
N PRO A 298 2.66 8.79 -22.72
CA PRO A 298 2.74 7.35 -22.92
C PRO A 298 3.59 6.69 -21.86
N VAL A 299 3.12 5.56 -21.32
CA VAL A 299 3.82 4.79 -20.30
C VAL A 299 4.29 3.45 -20.85
N LEU A 300 5.41 2.98 -20.37
CA LEU A 300 5.90 1.63 -20.59
C LEU A 300 5.08 0.60 -19.79
N PRO A 301 5.18 -0.70 -20.09
CA PRO A 301 4.57 -1.74 -19.29
C PRO A 301 4.84 -1.56 -17.79
N PRO A 302 3.92 -2.01 -16.93
CA PRO A 302 4.06 -1.91 -15.48
C PRO A 302 5.45 -2.34 -15.00
N LEU A 303 6.00 -1.57 -14.06
CA LEU A 303 7.33 -1.72 -13.46
C LEU A 303 8.51 -1.42 -14.40
N LEU A 304 8.45 -1.69 -15.71
CA LEU A 304 9.47 -1.22 -16.65
C LEU A 304 9.47 0.31 -16.74
N GLN A 305 8.30 0.96 -16.62
CA GLN A 305 8.21 2.42 -16.47
C GLN A 305 9.02 2.92 -15.25
N SER A 306 8.94 2.22 -14.11
CA SER A 306 9.69 2.63 -12.93
C SER A 306 11.20 2.43 -13.08
N ASN A 307 11.61 1.39 -13.81
CA ASN A 307 13.03 1.16 -14.10
C ASN A 307 13.58 2.21 -15.10
N ALA A 308 12.75 2.65 -16.06
CA ALA A 308 13.11 3.73 -16.99
C ALA A 308 13.26 5.09 -16.29
N ALA A 309 12.56 5.33 -15.20
CA ALA A 309 12.61 6.57 -14.42
C ALA A 309 13.58 6.49 -13.20
N GLU A 310 14.28 5.37 -13.01
CA GLU A 310 15.03 5.09 -11.79
C GLU A 310 16.15 6.08 -11.52
N ASP A 311 16.86 6.52 -12.56
CA ASP A 311 17.93 7.51 -12.49
C ASP A 311 17.42 8.87 -11.97
N ILE A 312 16.25 9.30 -12.43
CA ILE A 312 15.59 10.53 -11.98
C ILE A 312 15.23 10.40 -10.49
N VAL A 313 14.60 9.29 -10.11
CA VAL A 313 14.18 9.04 -8.72
C VAL A 313 15.37 8.95 -7.77
N LYS A 314 16.48 8.30 -8.19
CA LYS A 314 17.73 8.24 -7.42
C LYS A 314 18.36 9.64 -7.24
N ALA A 315 18.43 10.43 -8.31
CA ALA A 315 18.94 11.80 -8.25
C ALA A 315 18.09 12.68 -7.33
N ALA A 316 16.76 12.59 -7.42
CA ALA A 316 15.84 13.29 -6.55
C ALA A 316 16.01 12.90 -5.08
N ALA A 317 16.12 11.61 -4.78
CA ALA A 317 16.34 11.11 -3.43
C ALA A 317 17.67 11.62 -2.83
N GLN A 318 18.77 11.57 -3.59
CA GLN A 318 20.08 12.03 -3.15
C GLN A 318 20.13 13.54 -2.84
N ARG A 319 19.32 14.34 -3.53
CA ARG A 319 19.24 15.80 -3.37
C ARG A 319 18.15 16.23 -2.38
N GLY A 320 17.34 15.32 -1.87
CA GLY A 320 16.16 15.65 -1.07
C GLY A 320 15.10 16.42 -1.88
N ASP A 321 15.00 16.18 -3.18
CA ASP A 321 14.13 16.93 -4.08
C ASP A 321 12.77 16.27 -4.25
N ALA A 322 11.79 16.70 -3.46
CA ALA A 322 10.42 16.23 -3.49
C ALA A 322 9.73 16.43 -4.86
N ARG A 323 10.18 17.39 -5.67
CA ARG A 323 9.56 17.73 -6.96
C ARG A 323 9.62 16.59 -7.96
N TYR A 324 10.61 15.69 -7.85
CA TYR A 324 10.84 14.59 -8.80
C TYR A 324 10.85 13.22 -8.16
N PHE A 325 10.49 13.12 -6.88
CA PHE A 325 10.43 11.85 -6.14
C PHE A 325 8.99 11.34 -6.08
N PRO A 326 8.73 10.01 -6.23
CA PRO A 326 7.41 9.44 -6.04
C PRO A 326 7.00 9.50 -4.57
N MET A 327 5.89 10.16 -4.28
CA MET A 327 5.34 10.32 -2.93
C MET A 327 3.91 9.77 -2.83
N PRO A 328 3.73 8.44 -2.87
CA PRO A 328 2.41 7.84 -2.78
C PRO A 328 1.71 8.21 -1.47
N ALA A 329 0.64 8.99 -1.57
CA ALA A 329 -0.16 9.42 -0.43
C ALA A 329 -1.62 9.61 -0.86
N GLY A 330 -2.55 9.33 0.05
CA GLY A 330 -3.99 9.49 -0.17
C GLY A 330 -4.48 10.91 0.13
N GLU A 331 -5.72 11.16 -0.21
CA GLU A 331 -6.39 12.46 0.03
C GLU A 331 -6.40 12.85 1.51
N SER A 332 -6.34 11.86 2.41
CA SER A 332 -6.23 12.08 3.84
C SER A 332 -4.92 12.75 4.29
N ALA A 333 -3.93 12.97 3.40
CA ALA A 333 -2.75 13.77 3.71
C ALA A 333 -3.14 15.16 4.23
N GLY A 334 -4.18 15.80 3.67
CA GLY A 334 -4.67 17.09 4.13
C GLY A 334 -5.24 17.15 5.56
N LEU A 335 -5.32 16.00 6.25
CA LEU A 335 -5.72 15.90 7.66
C LEU A 335 -4.54 15.60 8.60
N ILE A 336 -3.31 15.50 8.07
CA ILE A 336 -2.11 15.13 8.83
C ILE A 336 -1.25 16.37 9.03
N SER A 337 -1.05 16.77 10.29
CA SER A 337 -0.31 18.00 10.64
C SER A 337 0.86 17.77 11.59
N ASP A 338 1.19 16.50 11.92
CA ASP A 338 2.20 16.13 12.90
C ASP A 338 2.97 14.84 12.55
N MET A 339 4.09 14.60 13.23
CA MET A 339 4.95 13.41 13.07
C MET A 339 5.19 12.71 14.42
N PRO A 340 4.16 12.12 15.04
CA PRO A 340 4.28 11.38 16.29
C PRO A 340 4.97 10.03 16.11
N SER A 341 5.10 9.26 17.21
CA SER A 341 5.43 7.83 17.07
C SER A 341 4.26 7.04 16.51
N ALA A 342 4.56 5.90 15.87
CA ALA A 342 3.52 4.99 15.37
C ALA A 342 2.62 4.47 16.51
N ALA A 343 3.18 4.26 17.69
CA ALA A 343 2.42 3.89 18.87
C ALA A 343 1.44 4.98 19.32
N ASP A 344 1.85 6.26 19.25
CA ASP A 344 0.98 7.39 19.56
C ASP A 344 -0.16 7.51 18.54
N VAL A 345 0.12 7.26 17.24
CA VAL A 345 -0.92 7.20 16.21
C VAL A 345 -1.98 6.15 16.54
N VAL A 346 -1.57 4.91 16.83
CA VAL A 346 -2.50 3.84 17.18
C VAL A 346 -3.34 4.22 18.39
N ARG A 347 -2.70 4.73 19.45
CA ARG A 347 -3.37 5.13 20.71
C ARG A 347 -4.36 6.27 20.46
N SER A 348 -3.96 7.33 19.77
CA SER A 348 -4.82 8.49 19.52
C SER A 348 -6.06 8.14 18.69
N ILE A 349 -5.92 7.27 17.68
CA ILE A 349 -7.06 6.77 16.88
C ILE A 349 -8.06 6.04 17.77
N VAL A 350 -7.58 5.19 18.68
CA VAL A 350 -8.47 4.45 19.60
C VAL A 350 -9.17 5.38 20.58
N GLU A 351 -8.41 6.24 21.27
CA GLU A 351 -8.95 7.17 22.27
C GLU A 351 -9.96 8.15 21.67
N GLU A 352 -9.65 8.68 20.48
CA GLU A 352 -10.57 9.54 19.75
C GLU A 352 -11.81 8.78 19.28
N GLY A 353 -11.64 7.58 18.71
CA GLY A 353 -12.75 6.73 18.28
C GLY A 353 -13.72 6.41 19.42
N GLU A 354 -13.19 6.13 20.63
CA GLU A 354 -14.02 5.93 21.81
C GLU A 354 -14.79 7.19 22.22
N ARG A 355 -14.17 8.37 22.12
CA ARG A 355 -14.87 9.66 22.38
C ARG A 355 -15.99 9.90 21.38
N VAL A 356 -15.70 9.73 20.09
CA VAL A 356 -16.70 9.90 19.02
C VAL A 356 -17.87 8.93 19.20
N ALA A 357 -17.59 7.65 19.45
CA ALA A 357 -18.64 6.66 19.66
C ALA A 357 -19.54 7.00 20.86
N ARG A 358 -18.98 7.49 21.99
CA ARG A 358 -19.78 7.97 23.13
C ARG A 358 -20.66 9.14 22.77
N THR A 359 -20.17 10.12 22.02
CA THR A 359 -20.94 11.29 21.60
C THR A 359 -22.12 10.92 20.69
N LEU A 360 -21.95 9.93 19.82
CA LEU A 360 -23.02 9.45 18.93
C LEU A 360 -24.06 8.58 19.63
N SER A 361 -23.75 8.06 20.82
CA SER A 361 -24.66 7.21 21.62
C SER A 361 -25.42 7.98 22.71
N ALA A 362 -25.08 9.25 22.92
CA ALA A 362 -25.71 10.16 23.89
C ALA A 362 -26.90 10.89 23.23
#